data_30b1e297ba7e5642bc98b987c74a6f84
#
_entry.id   30b1e297ba7e5642bc98b987c74a6f84
#
_cell.length_a   1.000
_cell.length_b   1.000
_cell.length_c   1.000
_cell.angle_alpha   90.00
_cell.angle_beta   90.00
_cell.angle_gamma   90.00
#
_symmetry.space_group_name_H-M   'P 1'
#
loop_
_entity.id
_entity.type
_entity.pdbx_description
1 polymer ?
#
loop_
_entity_poly.entity_id
_entity_poly.type
_entity_poly.pdbx_seq_one_letter_code
_entity_poly.pdbx_strand_id
1 'polypeptide(L)'
;MHREATSSHANFPSMTSRRSALLWINALGGTAVLASYAYGFIVHPDTVGLMWGGVPESWRGLYTTAMFPAAIGYFPMTFFLLFRTDLEQPIRLGPPLGTALAALYCAIMISSALWMPMTFAYIAQPSAALWVGICFVLALVGASALCIIALLTQLRPDPPGIAWRLALLGSLGFAFQTAVLDAVIWPLLFGG
;
A
#
# COMPACT_ATOMS: atom_id res chain seq x y z
N MET A 1 -52.91 -16.01 27.18
CA MET A 1 -52.25 -14.82 26.67
C MET A 1 -50.73 -15.06 26.79
N HIS A 2 -50.13 -15.78 25.81
CA HIS A 2 -48.68 -16.01 25.74
C HIS A 2 -48.05 -14.94 24.87
N ARG A 3 -47.17 -14.10 25.46
CA ARG A 3 -46.31 -13.18 24.72
C ARG A 3 -45.09 -14.00 24.25
N GLU A 4 -44.99 -14.26 22.96
CA GLU A 4 -43.76 -14.70 22.34
C GLU A 4 -42.77 -13.55 22.36
N ALA A 5 -41.67 -13.77 23.08
CA ALA A 5 -40.48 -12.90 23.06
C ALA A 5 -39.73 -13.18 21.75
N THR A 6 -39.94 -12.35 20.75
CA THR A 6 -39.11 -12.32 19.55
C THR A 6 -37.69 -11.88 19.93
N SER A 7 -36.78 -12.84 20.03
CA SER A 7 -35.36 -12.57 20.14
C SER A 7 -34.86 -11.95 18.83
N SER A 8 -34.66 -10.65 18.85
CA SER A 8 -33.95 -9.93 17.81
C SER A 8 -32.48 -10.36 17.81
N HIS A 9 -32.14 -11.41 17.08
CA HIS A 9 -30.77 -11.70 16.73
C HIS A 9 -30.25 -10.55 15.87
N ALA A 10 -29.34 -9.75 16.43
CA ALA A 10 -28.56 -8.78 15.68
C ALA A 10 -27.83 -9.53 14.57
N ASN A 11 -28.35 -9.49 13.35
CA ASN A 11 -27.68 -10.00 12.16
C ASN A 11 -26.47 -9.10 11.91
N PHE A 12 -25.32 -9.49 12.44
CA PHE A 12 -24.04 -8.96 11.95
C PHE A 12 -23.94 -9.33 10.46
N PRO A 13 -23.75 -8.36 9.57
CA PRO A 13 -23.58 -8.67 8.15
C PRO A 13 -22.44 -9.65 8.01
N SER A 14 -22.70 -10.84 7.46
CA SER A 14 -21.67 -11.83 7.16
C SER A 14 -20.63 -11.15 6.29
N MET A 15 -19.35 -11.21 6.70
CA MET A 15 -18.26 -10.67 5.90
C MET A 15 -18.29 -11.38 4.54
N THR A 16 -18.42 -10.62 3.46
CA THR A 16 -18.37 -11.20 2.13
C THR A 16 -17.00 -11.87 1.92
N SER A 17 -16.96 -12.97 1.20
CA SER A 17 -15.71 -13.71 0.90
C SER A 17 -14.60 -12.78 0.36
N ARG A 18 -14.96 -11.80 -0.46
CA ARG A 18 -14.02 -10.79 -1.00
C ARG A 18 -13.42 -9.87 0.07
N ARG A 19 -14.23 -9.44 1.02
CA ARG A 19 -13.73 -8.59 2.12
C ARG A 19 -12.77 -9.34 3.01
N SER A 20 -13.08 -10.61 3.32
CA SER A 20 -12.16 -11.48 4.05
C SER A 20 -10.84 -11.68 3.30
N ALA A 21 -10.89 -11.95 1.99
CA ALA A 21 -9.69 -12.07 1.17
C ALA A 21 -8.82 -10.81 1.22
N LEU A 22 -9.43 -9.63 1.06
CA LEU A 22 -8.71 -8.34 1.14
C LEU A 22 -8.09 -8.11 2.52
N LEU A 23 -8.77 -8.49 3.60
CA LEU A 23 -8.22 -8.40 4.95
C LEU A 23 -7.01 -9.33 5.12
N TRP A 24 -7.08 -10.56 4.62
CA TRP A 24 -5.94 -11.49 4.66
C TRP A 24 -4.77 -11.01 3.81
N ILE A 25 -5.01 -10.47 2.61
CA ILE A 25 -3.95 -9.86 1.77
C ILE A 25 -3.24 -8.76 2.55
N ASN A 26 -3.99 -7.87 3.20
CA ASN A 26 -3.41 -6.78 3.99
C ASN A 26 -2.69 -7.28 5.26
N ALA A 27 -3.27 -8.24 5.99
CA ALA A 27 -2.67 -8.77 7.22
C ALA A 27 -1.37 -9.53 6.93
N LEU A 28 -1.42 -10.52 6.02
CA LEU A 28 -0.25 -11.34 5.67
C LEU A 28 0.78 -10.51 4.90
N GLY A 29 0.34 -9.72 3.92
CA GLY A 29 1.22 -8.87 3.13
C GLY A 29 1.87 -7.78 3.98
N GLY A 30 1.12 -7.09 4.81
CA GLY A 30 1.65 -6.09 5.74
C GLY A 30 2.67 -6.68 6.72
N THR A 31 2.39 -7.88 7.25
CA THR A 31 3.35 -8.61 8.09
C THR A 31 4.63 -8.94 7.31
N ALA A 32 4.51 -9.40 6.06
CA ALA A 32 5.67 -9.68 5.20
C ALA A 32 6.50 -8.41 4.92
N VAL A 33 5.85 -7.28 4.66
CA VAL A 33 6.53 -5.97 4.50
C VAL A 33 7.29 -5.62 5.76
N LEU A 34 6.64 -5.62 6.93
CA LEU A 34 7.31 -5.31 8.20
C LEU A 34 8.45 -6.27 8.51
N ALA A 35 8.26 -7.56 8.23
CA ALA A 35 9.31 -8.57 8.41
C ALA A 35 10.52 -8.32 7.49
N SER A 36 10.30 -7.88 6.24
CA SER A 36 11.39 -7.54 5.32
C SER A 36 12.21 -6.36 5.81
N TYR A 37 11.57 -5.35 6.38
CA TYR A 37 12.27 -4.20 7.01
C TYR A 37 13.03 -4.63 8.26
N ALA A 38 12.38 -5.38 9.16
CA ALA A 38 13.04 -5.92 10.36
C ALA A 38 14.26 -6.76 9.99
N TYR A 39 14.13 -7.64 9.01
CA TYR A 39 15.25 -8.43 8.47
C TYR A 39 16.39 -7.53 8.00
N GLY A 40 16.09 -6.52 7.19
CA GLY A 40 17.10 -5.60 6.67
C GLY A 40 17.89 -4.90 7.79
N PHE A 41 17.20 -4.37 8.79
CA PHE A 41 17.85 -3.68 9.91
C PHE A 41 18.61 -4.61 10.85
N ILE A 42 18.15 -5.85 11.06
CA ILE A 42 18.77 -6.81 11.97
C ILE A 42 19.96 -7.53 11.32
N VAL A 43 19.80 -7.94 10.06
CA VAL A 43 20.80 -8.77 9.37
C VAL A 43 21.87 -7.92 8.67
N HIS A 44 21.54 -6.68 8.29
CA HIS A 44 22.43 -5.79 7.55
C HIS A 44 22.70 -4.45 8.27
N PRO A 45 22.99 -4.42 9.59
CA PRO A 45 23.11 -3.17 10.35
C PRO A 45 24.19 -2.23 9.79
N ASP A 46 25.30 -2.80 9.32
CA ASP A 46 26.46 -2.03 8.83
C ASP A 46 26.26 -1.48 7.40
N THR A 47 25.34 -2.06 6.64
CA THR A 47 25.11 -1.72 5.22
C THR A 47 23.76 -1.05 4.98
N VAL A 48 22.89 -0.97 5.99
CA VAL A 48 21.57 -0.32 5.85
C VAL A 48 21.69 1.14 5.39
N GLY A 49 22.73 1.84 5.79
CA GLY A 49 23.03 3.20 5.33
C GLY A 49 23.29 3.32 3.82
N LEU A 50 23.76 2.23 3.18
CA LEU A 50 24.03 2.20 1.74
C LEU A 50 22.73 2.18 0.91
N MET A 51 21.59 1.86 1.51
CA MET A 51 20.28 1.93 0.85
C MET A 51 19.87 3.35 0.42
N TRP A 52 20.52 4.36 1.00
CA TRP A 52 20.32 5.73 0.54
C TRP A 52 20.96 6.00 -0.84
N GLY A 53 22.00 5.21 -1.24
CA GLY A 53 22.73 5.42 -2.47
C GLY A 53 23.23 6.85 -2.58
N GLY A 54 22.98 7.51 -3.71
CA GLY A 54 23.31 8.90 -3.98
C GLY A 54 22.29 9.92 -3.44
N VAL A 55 21.29 9.53 -2.63
CA VAL A 55 20.33 10.49 -2.06
C VAL A 55 21.06 11.46 -1.12
N PRO A 56 21.06 12.78 -1.41
CA PRO A 56 21.71 13.78 -0.59
C PRO A 56 21.26 13.72 0.87
N GLU A 57 22.17 13.91 1.80
CA GLU A 57 21.86 13.86 3.23
C GLU A 57 20.76 14.86 3.63
N SER A 58 20.75 16.05 3.01
CA SER A 58 19.72 17.06 3.20
C SER A 58 18.30 16.61 2.80
N TRP A 59 18.18 15.59 1.94
CA TRP A 59 16.90 15.04 1.47
C TRP A 59 16.41 13.84 2.28
N ARG A 60 17.32 13.18 3.02
CA ARG A 60 16.95 11.99 3.82
C ARG A 60 15.87 12.30 4.86
N GLY A 61 15.92 13.53 5.44
CA GLY A 61 14.88 14.02 6.34
C GLY A 61 13.51 14.10 5.68
N LEU A 62 13.42 14.55 4.43
CA LEU A 62 12.16 14.58 3.67
C LEU A 62 11.62 13.15 3.47
N TYR A 63 12.48 12.22 3.02
CA TYR A 63 12.09 10.81 2.84
C TYR A 63 11.54 10.21 4.13
N THR A 64 12.30 10.32 5.23
CA THR A 64 11.90 9.77 6.53
C THR A 64 10.60 10.40 7.02
N THR A 65 10.44 11.72 6.87
CA THR A 65 9.22 12.41 7.29
C THR A 65 8.02 12.01 6.44
N ALA A 66 8.18 11.83 5.13
CA ALA A 66 7.11 11.45 4.22
C ALA A 66 6.62 10.00 4.43
N MET A 67 7.44 9.12 4.99
CA MET A 67 7.04 7.75 5.36
C MET A 67 5.90 7.73 6.39
N PHE A 68 5.86 8.69 7.33
CA PHE A 68 4.82 8.74 8.37
C PHE A 68 3.42 9.01 7.80
N PRO A 69 3.17 10.09 7.03
CA PRO A 69 1.87 10.29 6.43
C PRO A 69 1.50 9.20 5.42
N ALA A 70 2.47 8.57 4.75
CA ALA A 70 2.21 7.42 3.89
C ALA A 70 1.72 6.21 4.70
N ALA A 71 2.42 5.84 5.78
CA ALA A 71 2.04 4.72 6.63
C ALA A 71 0.71 4.97 7.37
N ILE A 72 0.55 6.15 7.97
CA ILE A 72 -0.69 6.52 8.69
C ILE A 72 -1.85 6.62 7.70
N GLY A 73 -1.64 7.23 6.55
CA GLY A 73 -2.66 7.44 5.51
C GLY A 73 -3.15 6.15 4.85
N TYR A 74 -2.34 5.09 4.88
CA TYR A 74 -2.71 3.77 4.40
C TYR A 74 -3.95 3.20 5.12
N PHE A 75 -4.08 3.45 6.43
CA PHE A 75 -5.19 2.92 7.24
C PHE A 75 -6.56 3.52 6.87
N PRO A 76 -6.77 4.86 6.85
CA PRO A 76 -8.06 5.42 6.45
C PRO A 76 -8.41 5.13 4.98
N MET A 77 -7.41 5.06 4.09
CA MET A 77 -7.58 4.65 2.70
C MET A 77 -8.14 3.22 2.64
N THR A 78 -7.47 2.27 3.28
CA THR A 78 -7.87 0.86 3.32
C THR A 78 -9.21 0.68 4.03
N PHE A 79 -9.44 1.37 5.16
CA PHE A 79 -10.72 1.34 5.86
C PHE A 79 -11.89 1.78 4.97
N PHE A 80 -11.76 2.89 4.26
CA PHE A 80 -12.80 3.37 3.37
C PHE A 80 -13.09 2.34 2.26
N LEU A 81 -12.05 1.88 1.58
CA LEU A 81 -12.18 0.95 0.46
C LEU A 81 -12.77 -0.41 0.89
N LEU A 82 -12.43 -0.92 2.06
CA LEU A 82 -12.93 -2.22 2.53
C LEU A 82 -14.30 -2.15 3.20
N PHE A 83 -14.61 -1.07 3.93
CA PHE A 83 -15.77 -1.04 4.82
C PHE A 83 -16.83 0.00 4.45
N ARG A 84 -16.51 0.93 3.53
CA ARG A 84 -17.43 2.01 3.13
C ARG A 84 -17.82 1.95 1.66
N THR A 85 -17.37 0.90 0.93
CA THR A 85 -17.72 0.71 -0.47
C THR A 85 -18.38 -0.66 -0.70
N ASP A 86 -19.12 -0.77 -1.78
CA ASP A 86 -19.61 -2.05 -2.27
C ASP A 86 -18.53 -2.68 -3.16
N LEU A 87 -17.96 -3.81 -2.70
CA LEU A 87 -16.90 -4.52 -3.41
C LEU A 87 -17.35 -5.24 -4.68
N GLU A 88 -18.68 -5.42 -4.83
CA GLU A 88 -19.26 -6.03 -6.04
C GLU A 88 -19.59 -5.01 -7.12
N GLN A 89 -19.51 -3.70 -6.80
CA GLN A 89 -19.83 -2.66 -7.79
C GLN A 89 -18.86 -2.68 -8.97
N PRO A 90 -19.36 -2.44 -10.19
CA PRO A 90 -18.51 -2.30 -11.36
C PRO A 90 -17.68 -1.02 -11.28
N ILE A 91 -16.45 -1.07 -11.76
CA ILE A 91 -15.62 0.11 -12.01
C ILE A 91 -15.65 0.46 -13.50
N ARG A 92 -15.37 1.73 -13.85
CA ARG A 92 -15.53 2.23 -15.24
C ARG A 92 -14.79 1.40 -16.28
N LEU A 93 -13.59 0.93 -15.95
CA LEU A 93 -12.74 0.16 -16.84
C LEU A 93 -12.12 -0.99 -16.05
N GLY A 94 -12.74 -2.16 -16.03
CA GLY A 94 -12.14 -3.32 -15.38
C GLY A 94 -13.12 -4.24 -14.65
N PRO A 95 -12.59 -5.16 -13.86
CA PRO A 95 -13.37 -6.11 -13.06
C PRO A 95 -14.11 -5.40 -11.92
N PRO A 96 -15.00 -6.09 -11.17
CA PRO A 96 -15.60 -5.54 -9.96
C PRO A 96 -14.56 -4.99 -8.98
N LEU A 97 -14.93 -3.94 -8.24
CA LEU A 97 -14.04 -3.19 -7.35
C LEU A 97 -13.20 -4.10 -6.43
N GLY A 98 -13.81 -5.12 -5.81
CA GLY A 98 -13.11 -6.03 -4.91
C GLY A 98 -12.00 -6.83 -5.61
N THR A 99 -12.18 -7.21 -6.88
CA THR A 99 -11.15 -7.89 -7.67
C THR A 99 -10.01 -6.94 -8.04
N ALA A 100 -10.35 -5.71 -8.46
CA ALA A 100 -9.35 -4.68 -8.74
C ALA A 100 -8.51 -4.35 -7.50
N LEU A 101 -9.15 -4.17 -6.34
CA LEU A 101 -8.46 -3.92 -5.07
C LEU A 101 -7.56 -5.09 -4.67
N ALA A 102 -8.01 -6.35 -4.85
CA ALA A 102 -7.18 -7.51 -4.54
C ALA A 102 -5.88 -7.50 -5.37
N ALA A 103 -5.98 -7.23 -6.67
CA ALA A 103 -4.80 -7.13 -7.54
C ALA A 103 -3.87 -5.98 -7.10
N LEU A 104 -4.41 -4.79 -6.82
CA LEU A 104 -3.63 -3.62 -6.39
C LEU A 104 -2.95 -3.85 -5.04
N TYR A 105 -3.67 -4.40 -4.04
CA TYR A 105 -3.07 -4.70 -2.74
C TYR A 105 -2.03 -5.82 -2.82
N CYS A 106 -2.25 -6.87 -3.62
CA CYS A 106 -1.22 -7.88 -3.86
C CYS A 106 0.03 -7.26 -4.50
N ALA A 107 -0.14 -6.40 -5.52
CA ALA A 107 0.96 -5.70 -6.16
C ALA A 107 1.73 -4.83 -5.16
N ILE A 108 1.05 -4.04 -4.32
CA ILE A 108 1.66 -3.22 -3.28
C ILE A 108 2.42 -4.08 -2.28
N MET A 109 1.78 -5.09 -1.69
CA MET A 109 2.35 -5.88 -0.60
C MET A 109 3.56 -6.71 -1.05
N ILE A 110 3.43 -7.43 -2.16
CA ILE A 110 4.51 -8.28 -2.69
C ILE A 110 5.70 -7.41 -3.08
N SER A 111 5.47 -6.33 -3.82
CA SER A 111 6.54 -5.44 -4.27
C SER A 111 7.24 -4.75 -3.11
N SER A 112 6.48 -4.25 -2.13
CA SER A 112 7.06 -3.62 -0.93
C SER A 112 7.86 -4.61 -0.07
N ALA A 113 7.43 -5.86 0.03
CA ALA A 113 8.17 -6.89 0.76
C ALA A 113 9.47 -7.30 0.03
N LEU A 114 9.49 -7.25 -1.29
CA LEU A 114 10.64 -7.63 -2.11
C LEU A 114 11.70 -6.52 -2.22
N TRP A 115 11.30 -5.26 -2.15
CA TRP A 115 12.19 -4.11 -2.40
C TRP A 115 13.46 -4.14 -1.55
N MET A 116 13.33 -4.28 -0.23
CA MET A 116 14.48 -4.22 0.68
C MET A 116 15.44 -5.41 0.48
N PRO A 117 15.01 -6.69 0.46
CA PRO A 117 15.89 -7.82 0.16
C PRO A 117 16.60 -7.70 -1.19
N MET A 118 15.89 -7.26 -2.23
CA MET A 118 16.50 -7.06 -3.55
C MET A 118 17.55 -5.96 -3.54
N THR A 119 17.32 -4.88 -2.79
CA THR A 119 18.29 -3.79 -2.67
C THR A 119 19.55 -4.24 -1.94
N PHE A 120 19.45 -5.02 -0.85
CA PHE A 120 20.63 -5.60 -0.20
C PHE A 120 21.36 -6.60 -1.10
N ALA A 121 20.64 -7.43 -1.85
CA ALA A 121 21.25 -8.31 -2.84
C ALA A 121 22.01 -7.52 -3.92
N TYR A 122 21.46 -6.40 -4.39
CA TYR A 122 22.12 -5.51 -5.33
C TYR A 122 23.35 -4.83 -4.74
N ILE A 123 23.31 -4.36 -3.50
CA ILE A 123 24.45 -3.77 -2.80
C ILE A 123 25.59 -4.80 -2.65
N ALA A 124 25.24 -6.06 -2.35
CA ALA A 124 26.24 -7.13 -2.21
C ALA A 124 26.84 -7.58 -3.56
N GLN A 125 26.01 -7.70 -4.59
CA GLN A 125 26.41 -8.14 -5.93
C GLN A 125 25.60 -7.37 -6.99
N PRO A 126 26.11 -6.20 -7.44
CA PRO A 126 25.43 -5.39 -8.44
C PRO A 126 25.19 -6.16 -9.74
N SER A 127 23.95 -6.15 -10.24
CA SER A 127 23.59 -6.71 -11.54
C SER A 127 22.45 -5.93 -12.19
N ALA A 128 22.46 -5.84 -13.53
CA ALA A 128 21.43 -5.15 -14.28
C ALA A 128 20.03 -5.76 -14.02
N ALA A 129 19.95 -7.09 -13.86
CA ALA A 129 18.69 -7.78 -13.60
C ALA A 129 18.10 -7.39 -12.24
N LEU A 130 18.90 -7.33 -11.17
CA LEU A 130 18.46 -6.87 -9.84
C LEU A 130 18.04 -5.41 -9.88
N TRP A 131 18.79 -4.55 -10.57
CA TRP A 131 18.45 -3.14 -10.70
C TRP A 131 17.10 -2.94 -11.40
N VAL A 132 16.91 -3.58 -12.55
CA VAL A 132 15.61 -3.54 -13.26
C VAL A 132 14.48 -4.09 -12.39
N GLY A 133 14.73 -5.17 -11.65
CA GLY A 133 13.77 -5.73 -10.72
C GLY A 133 13.38 -4.76 -9.60
N ILE A 134 14.36 -4.06 -9.00
CA ILE A 134 14.12 -3.04 -7.97
C ILE A 134 13.27 -1.89 -8.54
N CYS A 135 13.67 -1.34 -9.68
CA CYS A 135 12.91 -0.27 -10.34
C CYS A 135 11.49 -0.72 -10.68
N PHE A 136 11.32 -1.96 -11.13
CA PHE A 136 10.01 -2.53 -11.47
C PHE A 136 9.09 -2.65 -10.23
N VAL A 137 9.59 -3.20 -9.12
CA VAL A 137 8.75 -3.33 -7.91
C VAL A 137 8.37 -1.97 -7.34
N LEU A 138 9.28 -0.98 -7.35
CA LEU A 138 8.97 0.38 -6.92
C LEU A 138 7.92 1.05 -7.84
N ALA A 139 8.10 0.93 -9.16
CA ALA A 139 7.15 1.45 -10.13
C ALA A 139 5.76 0.81 -9.98
N LEU A 140 5.71 -0.49 -9.68
CA LEU A 140 4.45 -1.22 -9.49
C LEU A 140 3.70 -0.74 -8.24
N VAL A 141 4.40 -0.46 -7.14
CA VAL A 141 3.79 0.14 -5.93
C VAL A 141 3.26 1.54 -6.25
N GLY A 142 4.08 2.39 -6.87
CA GLY A 142 3.68 3.75 -7.24
C GLY A 142 2.49 3.78 -8.19
N ALA A 143 2.50 2.96 -9.25
CA ALA A 143 1.37 2.83 -10.18
C ALA A 143 0.10 2.35 -9.47
N SER A 144 0.21 1.37 -8.57
CA SER A 144 -0.92 0.87 -7.78
C SER A 144 -1.50 1.96 -6.87
N ALA A 145 -0.66 2.79 -6.24
CA ALA A 145 -1.09 3.92 -5.43
C ALA A 145 -1.87 4.96 -6.26
N LEU A 146 -1.41 5.27 -7.47
CA LEU A 146 -2.11 6.17 -8.39
C LEU A 146 -3.45 5.58 -8.87
N CYS A 147 -3.50 4.27 -9.16
CA CYS A 147 -4.76 3.57 -9.47
C CYS A 147 -5.75 3.65 -8.31
N ILE A 148 -5.31 3.51 -7.07
CA ILE A 148 -6.18 3.66 -5.89
C ILE A 148 -6.75 5.08 -5.80
N ILE A 149 -5.96 6.13 -6.07
CA ILE A 149 -6.47 7.51 -6.12
C ILE A 149 -7.54 7.63 -7.22
N ALA A 150 -7.29 7.09 -8.41
CA ALA A 150 -8.26 7.10 -9.50
C ALA A 150 -9.56 6.37 -9.12
N LEU A 151 -9.49 5.24 -8.41
CA LEU A 151 -10.66 4.54 -7.88
C LEU A 151 -11.40 5.39 -6.84
N LEU A 152 -10.71 6.01 -5.90
CA LEU A 152 -11.32 6.88 -4.88
C LEU A 152 -12.05 8.06 -5.51
N THR A 153 -11.55 8.63 -6.60
CA THR A 153 -12.25 9.72 -7.31
C THR A 153 -13.53 9.23 -7.98
N GLN A 154 -13.56 7.99 -8.51
CA GLN A 154 -14.76 7.36 -9.07
C GLN A 154 -15.79 7.02 -7.98
N LEU A 155 -15.32 6.67 -6.77
CA LEU A 155 -16.12 6.26 -5.62
C LEU A 155 -16.55 7.45 -4.74
N ARG A 156 -16.34 8.68 -5.19
CA ARG A 156 -16.67 9.88 -4.43
C ARG A 156 -18.17 9.94 -4.12
N PRO A 157 -18.58 9.93 -2.84
CA PRO A 157 -19.97 10.14 -2.47
C PRO A 157 -20.40 11.60 -2.66
N ASP A 158 -21.70 11.83 -2.81
CA ASP A 158 -22.27 13.17 -2.89
C ASP A 158 -23.30 13.38 -1.77
N PRO A 159 -23.07 14.25 -0.78
CA PRO A 159 -21.82 15.00 -0.53
C PRO A 159 -20.66 14.13 0.03
N PRO A 160 -19.39 14.53 -0.20
CA PRO A 160 -18.26 13.76 0.27
C PRO A 160 -18.12 13.83 1.80
N GLY A 161 -18.26 12.67 2.45
CA GLY A 161 -18.12 12.52 3.90
C GLY A 161 -16.66 12.54 4.37
N ILE A 162 -16.46 12.65 5.70
CA ILE A 162 -15.13 12.72 6.31
C ILE A 162 -14.28 11.47 6.02
N ALA A 163 -14.88 10.27 6.00
CA ALA A 163 -14.17 9.03 5.74
C ALA A 163 -13.55 9.00 4.34
N TRP A 164 -14.27 9.49 3.32
CA TRP A 164 -13.74 9.61 1.96
C TRP A 164 -12.62 10.65 1.87
N ARG A 165 -12.77 11.80 2.55
CA ARG A 165 -11.74 12.85 2.57
C ARG A 165 -10.45 12.35 3.21
N LEU A 166 -10.54 11.63 4.33
CA LEU A 166 -9.38 11.03 4.98
C LEU A 166 -8.74 9.93 4.13
N ALA A 167 -9.56 9.12 3.43
CA ALA A 167 -9.06 8.12 2.50
C ALA A 167 -8.30 8.76 1.33
N LEU A 168 -8.84 9.82 0.74
CA LEU A 168 -8.18 10.55 -0.34
C LEU A 168 -6.88 11.20 0.13
N LEU A 169 -6.90 11.89 1.27
CA LEU A 169 -5.70 12.53 1.83
C LEU A 169 -4.62 11.50 2.14
N GLY A 170 -5.02 10.36 2.75
CA GLY A 170 -4.10 9.26 3.05
C GLY A 170 -3.51 8.64 1.79
N SER A 171 -4.32 8.45 0.74
CA SER A 171 -3.83 7.92 -0.54
C SER A 171 -2.89 8.89 -1.27
N LEU A 172 -3.09 10.19 -1.13
CA LEU A 172 -2.16 11.20 -1.67
C LEU A 172 -0.81 11.16 -0.95
N GLY A 173 -0.80 11.05 0.39
CA GLY A 173 0.44 10.86 1.16
C GLY A 173 1.16 9.57 0.79
N PHE A 174 0.43 8.47 0.66
CA PHE A 174 0.97 7.18 0.23
C PHE A 174 1.54 7.24 -1.20
N ALA A 175 0.82 7.85 -2.15
CA ALA A 175 1.28 7.99 -3.52
C ALA A 175 2.48 8.95 -3.64
N PHE A 176 2.54 10.01 -2.85
CA PHE A 176 3.71 10.90 -2.84
C PHE A 176 4.98 10.13 -2.44
N GLN A 177 4.92 9.34 -1.35
CA GLN A 177 6.04 8.49 -0.97
C GLN A 177 6.38 7.48 -2.07
N THR A 178 5.40 6.68 -2.49
CA THR A 178 5.68 5.50 -3.32
C THR A 178 5.85 5.80 -4.81
N ALA A 179 5.07 6.73 -5.37
CA ALA A 179 5.15 7.06 -6.79
C ALA A 179 6.19 8.16 -7.09
N VAL A 180 6.38 9.13 -6.19
CA VAL A 180 7.31 10.24 -6.44
C VAL A 180 8.67 9.94 -5.85
N LEU A 181 8.74 9.72 -4.52
CA LEU A 181 10.02 9.55 -3.85
C LEU A 181 10.68 8.21 -4.19
N ASP A 182 9.94 7.09 -4.05
CA ASP A 182 10.51 5.76 -4.17
C ASP A 182 10.63 5.30 -5.63
N ALA A 183 9.60 5.52 -6.47
CA ALA A 183 9.60 5.01 -7.84
C ALA A 183 10.34 5.92 -8.84
N VAL A 184 10.44 7.22 -8.57
CA VAL A 184 11.08 8.17 -9.50
C VAL A 184 12.38 8.71 -8.92
N ILE A 185 12.33 9.40 -7.77
CA ILE A 185 13.48 10.17 -7.28
C ILE A 185 14.58 9.22 -6.77
N TRP A 186 14.23 8.19 -5.99
CA TRP A 186 15.23 7.28 -5.43
C TRP A 186 16.04 6.56 -6.51
N PRO A 187 15.46 5.94 -7.57
CA PRO A 187 16.26 5.29 -8.61
C PRO A 187 17.16 6.26 -9.39
N LEU A 188 16.71 7.50 -9.61
CA LEU A 188 17.51 8.51 -10.29
C LEU A 188 18.75 8.94 -9.48
N LEU A 189 18.65 8.91 -8.15
CA LEU A 189 19.74 9.31 -7.25
C LEU A 189 20.60 8.14 -6.77
N PHE A 190 20.07 6.92 -6.76
CA PHE A 190 20.76 5.77 -6.17
C PHE A 190 22.03 5.37 -6.95
N GLY A 191 21.99 5.46 -8.27
CA GLY A 191 23.08 5.05 -9.17
C GLY A 191 23.93 6.20 -9.73
N GLY A 192 23.73 7.44 -9.21
CA GLY A 192 24.44 8.64 -9.65
C GLY A 192 25.82 8.83 -9.01
#